data_4ca6eaa57a90ecd9d1b0fc651a62c27d
#
_entry.id   4ca6eaa57a90ecd9d1b0fc651a62c27d
#
_cell.length_a   1.000
_cell.length_b   1.000
_cell.length_c   1.000
_cell.angle_alpha   90.00
_cell.angle_beta   90.00
_cell.angle_gamma   90.00
#
_symmetry.space_group_name_H-M   'P 1'
#
loop_
_entity.id
_entity.type
_entity.pdbx_description
1 polymer ?
#
loop_
_entity_poly.entity_id
_entity_poly.type
_entity_poly.pdbx_seq_one_letter_code
_entity_poly.pdbx_strand_id
1 'polypeptide(L)'
;MIGIIDYGLGNVRAFANVYKILNIPTVIVTKPSEFKNVSKAILPGVGAFDYAMKKLEDSGLKPVLDEIVLAHHVPVLGICVGMQMLARSSEEGALPGLGWIDGEVIRFNPSSLSHSMRVPHMGWNNIKPVKLNSLLKGLDFDVRFYFLHSYYFQSHRCEDVIAVTDYCGEFACAVNSGNVYGVQFHPEKSHQWGIRLLENFAKL
;
A
#
# COMPACT_ATOMS: atom_id res chain seq x y z
N MET A 1 13.62 10.18 -8.93
CA MET A 1 13.49 8.80 -9.44
C MET A 1 12.69 7.97 -8.44
N ILE A 2 11.80 7.07 -8.90
CA ILE A 2 11.01 6.22 -8.01
C ILE A 2 11.78 4.95 -7.67
N GLY A 3 11.97 4.66 -6.38
CA GLY A 3 12.53 3.42 -5.88
C GLY A 3 11.43 2.38 -5.66
N ILE A 4 11.54 1.21 -6.28
CA ILE A 4 10.66 0.08 -6.01
C ILE A 4 11.42 -0.87 -5.10
N ILE A 5 10.94 -1.03 -3.87
CA ILE A 5 11.64 -1.79 -2.84
C ILE A 5 11.47 -3.28 -3.10
N ASP A 6 12.58 -3.96 -3.32
CA ASP A 6 12.64 -5.40 -3.53
C ASP A 6 13.36 -6.08 -2.35
N TYR A 7 12.56 -6.49 -1.39
CA TYR A 7 12.99 -7.29 -0.24
C TYR A 7 12.58 -8.77 -0.38
N GLY A 8 12.33 -9.19 -1.63
CA GLY A 8 11.95 -10.55 -1.99
C GLY A 8 10.45 -10.82 -2.01
N LEU A 9 9.60 -9.78 -1.84
CA LEU A 9 8.15 -9.91 -1.88
C LEU A 9 7.52 -8.84 -2.76
N GLY A 10 6.37 -9.18 -3.36
CA GLY A 10 5.61 -8.28 -4.21
C GLY A 10 5.96 -8.38 -5.69
N ASN A 11 5.10 -7.81 -6.52
CA ASN A 11 5.26 -7.84 -7.97
C ASN A 11 6.08 -6.64 -8.48
N VAL A 12 7.34 -6.55 -8.03
CA VAL A 12 8.27 -5.44 -8.31
C VAL A 12 8.35 -5.12 -9.81
N ARG A 13 8.42 -6.15 -10.66
CA ARG A 13 8.53 -5.97 -12.12
C ARG A 13 7.28 -5.36 -12.75
N ALA A 14 6.09 -5.64 -12.21
CA ALA A 14 4.87 -5.02 -12.71
C ALA A 14 4.86 -3.51 -12.49
N PHE A 15 5.28 -3.03 -11.32
CA PHE A 15 5.43 -1.60 -11.06
C PHE A 15 6.46 -0.96 -11.97
N ALA A 16 7.64 -1.58 -12.15
CA ALA A 16 8.66 -1.10 -13.07
C ALA A 16 8.12 -1.00 -14.52
N ASN A 17 7.34 -1.98 -14.96
CA ASN A 17 6.72 -1.96 -16.29
C ASN A 17 5.69 -0.83 -16.45
N VAL A 18 4.84 -0.58 -15.44
CA VAL A 18 3.89 0.54 -15.48
C VAL A 18 4.64 1.87 -15.61
N TYR A 19 5.66 2.11 -14.80
CA TYR A 19 6.44 3.35 -14.89
C TYR A 19 7.25 3.46 -16.18
N LYS A 20 7.71 2.34 -16.75
CA LYS A 20 8.33 2.32 -18.08
C LYS A 20 7.34 2.80 -19.16
N ILE A 21 6.09 2.35 -19.12
CA ILE A 21 5.03 2.79 -20.04
C ILE A 21 4.76 4.29 -19.87
N LEU A 22 4.81 4.80 -18.63
CA LEU A 22 4.63 6.20 -18.31
C LEU A 22 5.86 7.07 -18.59
N ASN A 23 6.98 6.49 -19.06
CA ASN A 23 8.28 7.15 -19.24
C ASN A 23 8.82 7.82 -17.95
N ILE A 24 8.54 7.21 -16.79
CA ILE A 24 9.00 7.69 -15.48
C ILE A 24 10.20 6.85 -15.02
N PRO A 25 11.35 7.47 -14.72
CA PRO A 25 12.54 6.75 -14.27
C PRO A 25 12.32 6.02 -12.94
N THR A 26 12.68 4.73 -12.91
CA THR A 26 12.62 3.90 -11.71
C THR A 26 13.93 3.18 -11.46
N VAL A 27 14.13 2.77 -10.22
CA VAL A 27 15.18 1.86 -9.79
C VAL A 27 14.56 0.78 -8.90
N ILE A 28 14.97 -0.47 -9.10
CA ILE A 28 14.66 -1.56 -8.17
C ILE A 28 15.72 -1.51 -7.08
N VAL A 29 15.28 -1.32 -5.83
CA VAL A 29 16.14 -1.17 -4.67
C VAL A 29 16.22 -2.51 -3.94
N THR A 30 17.40 -3.14 -4.00
CA THR A 30 17.70 -4.42 -3.33
C THR A 30 18.71 -4.27 -2.19
N LYS A 31 19.37 -3.10 -2.10
CA LYS A 31 20.39 -2.81 -1.08
C LYS A 31 20.39 -1.31 -0.71
N PRO A 32 20.83 -0.96 0.50
CA PRO A 32 20.83 0.41 1.02
C PRO A 32 21.48 1.45 0.11
N SER A 33 22.58 1.10 -0.56
CA SER A 33 23.32 2.06 -1.42
C SER A 33 22.54 2.55 -2.65
N GLU A 34 21.44 1.87 -3.02
CA GLU A 34 20.63 2.22 -4.18
C GLU A 34 19.60 3.31 -3.90
N PHE A 35 19.43 3.71 -2.63
CA PHE A 35 18.52 4.81 -2.26
C PHE A 35 19.03 6.20 -2.64
N LYS A 36 20.30 6.37 -3.00
CA LYS A 36 20.95 7.67 -3.19
C LYS A 36 20.18 8.68 -4.08
N ASN A 37 19.43 8.21 -5.06
CA ASN A 37 18.68 9.06 -6.00
C ASN A 37 17.16 8.79 -5.94
N VAL A 38 16.68 8.12 -4.90
CA VAL A 38 15.27 7.83 -4.71
C VAL A 38 14.58 9.07 -4.13
N SER A 39 13.61 9.61 -4.85
CA SER A 39 12.79 10.75 -4.42
C SER A 39 11.38 10.35 -4.01
N LYS A 40 10.97 9.13 -4.33
CA LYS A 40 9.72 8.50 -3.90
C LYS A 40 9.94 6.99 -3.83
N ALA A 41 9.27 6.29 -2.92
CA ALA A 41 9.40 4.85 -2.75
C ALA A 41 8.07 4.12 -2.88
N ILE A 42 8.09 2.94 -3.51
CA ILE A 42 6.98 1.99 -3.47
C ILE A 42 7.41 0.81 -2.60
N LEU A 43 6.60 0.49 -1.61
CA LEU A 43 6.75 -0.67 -0.73
C LEU A 43 5.67 -1.70 -1.08
N PRO A 44 5.90 -2.61 -2.04
CA PRO A 44 4.96 -3.66 -2.34
C PRO A 44 4.99 -4.71 -1.23
N GLY A 45 3.89 -5.43 -1.05
CA GLY A 45 3.85 -6.55 -0.11
C GLY A 45 2.82 -7.58 -0.51
N VAL A 46 3.14 -8.85 -0.32
CA VAL A 46 2.25 -10.01 -0.52
C VAL A 46 2.53 -11.07 0.54
N GLY A 47 1.54 -11.93 0.79
CA GLY A 47 1.66 -13.01 1.78
C GLY A 47 1.28 -12.55 3.19
N ALA A 48 1.81 -13.21 4.22
CA ALA A 48 1.48 -12.95 5.61
C ALA A 48 2.29 -11.77 6.17
N PHE A 49 1.68 -11.03 7.11
CA PHE A 49 2.26 -9.83 7.73
C PHE A 49 3.64 -10.07 8.36
N ASP A 50 3.76 -11.05 9.28
CA ASP A 50 5.03 -11.34 9.95
C ASP A 50 6.12 -11.77 8.97
N TYR A 51 5.75 -12.52 7.93
CA TYR A 51 6.69 -12.92 6.90
C TYR A 51 7.22 -11.72 6.12
N ALA A 52 6.34 -10.76 5.80
CA ALA A 52 6.73 -9.54 5.11
C ALA A 52 7.64 -8.65 5.98
N MET A 53 7.26 -8.45 7.26
CA MET A 53 8.09 -7.69 8.21
C MET A 53 9.46 -8.31 8.38
N LYS A 54 9.52 -9.64 8.58
CA LYS A 54 10.78 -10.36 8.70
C LYS A 54 11.65 -10.25 7.46
N LYS A 55 11.07 -10.40 6.27
CA LYS A 55 11.79 -10.25 5.00
C LYS A 55 12.37 -8.85 4.82
N LEU A 56 11.62 -7.82 5.20
CA LEU A 56 12.11 -6.44 5.15
C LEU A 56 13.27 -6.22 6.13
N GLU A 57 13.18 -6.76 7.35
CA GLU A 57 14.24 -6.70 8.34
C GLU A 57 15.50 -7.43 7.85
N ASP A 58 15.35 -8.70 7.42
CA ASP A 58 16.44 -9.56 6.93
C ASP A 58 17.15 -8.97 5.69
N SER A 59 16.45 -8.15 4.89
CA SER A 59 17.05 -7.47 3.72
C SER A 59 18.01 -6.33 4.07
N GLY A 60 17.96 -5.84 5.32
CA GLY A 60 18.72 -4.66 5.75
C GLY A 60 18.23 -3.33 5.16
N LEU A 61 17.11 -3.31 4.45
CA LEU A 61 16.55 -2.08 3.84
C LEU A 61 15.76 -1.24 4.84
N LYS A 62 15.20 -1.86 5.90
CA LYS A 62 14.33 -1.18 6.86
C LYS A 62 14.96 0.06 7.50
N PRO A 63 16.21 0.05 8.03
CA PRO A 63 16.80 1.24 8.66
C PRO A 63 16.91 2.44 7.71
N VAL A 64 17.28 2.21 6.46
CA VAL A 64 17.37 3.29 5.46
C VAL A 64 15.98 3.76 5.02
N LEU A 65 15.00 2.85 4.94
CA LEU A 65 13.61 3.22 4.68
C LEU A 65 13.05 4.09 5.81
N ASP A 66 13.27 3.72 7.07
CA ASP A 66 12.87 4.53 8.23
C ASP A 66 13.49 5.94 8.15
N GLU A 67 14.79 6.03 7.84
CA GLU A 67 15.50 7.30 7.70
C GLU A 67 14.89 8.18 6.61
N ILE A 68 14.76 7.67 5.38
CA ILE A 68 14.27 8.48 4.25
C ILE A 68 12.80 8.88 4.40
N VAL A 69 11.98 8.02 5.01
CA VAL A 69 10.54 8.29 5.20
C VAL A 69 10.31 9.23 6.37
N LEU A 70 10.93 8.97 7.52
CA LEU A 70 10.65 9.70 8.76
C LEU A 70 11.48 10.98 8.89
N ALA A 71 12.77 10.94 8.52
CA ALA A 71 13.65 12.08 8.66
C ALA A 71 13.69 12.97 7.40
N HIS A 72 13.70 12.37 6.21
CA HIS A 72 13.78 13.10 4.95
C HIS A 72 12.43 13.32 4.27
N HIS A 73 11.34 12.81 4.83
CA HIS A 73 9.96 12.93 4.32
C HIS A 73 9.80 12.53 2.86
N VAL A 74 10.57 11.55 2.40
CA VAL A 74 10.42 10.97 1.06
C VAL A 74 9.05 10.30 0.97
N PRO A 75 8.21 10.65 -0.04
CA PRO A 75 6.92 10.00 -0.20
C PRO A 75 7.05 8.50 -0.40
N VAL A 76 6.29 7.73 0.36
CA VAL A 76 6.22 6.27 0.25
C VAL A 76 4.80 5.82 0.00
N LEU A 77 4.63 4.81 -0.86
CA LEU A 77 3.36 4.15 -1.14
C LEU A 77 3.44 2.66 -0.79
N GLY A 78 2.80 2.27 0.31
CA GLY A 78 2.60 0.87 0.67
C GLY A 78 1.45 0.25 -0.11
N ILE A 79 1.66 -0.96 -0.66
CA ILE A 79 0.67 -1.63 -1.51
C ILE A 79 0.33 -3.00 -0.95
N CYS A 80 -0.96 -3.26 -0.71
CA CYS A 80 -1.53 -4.48 -0.13
C CYS A 80 -0.90 -4.78 1.24
N VAL A 81 -0.14 -5.86 1.42
CA VAL A 81 0.60 -6.12 2.67
C VAL A 81 1.60 -4.99 2.96
N GLY A 82 2.17 -4.34 1.93
CA GLY A 82 3.00 -3.15 2.13
C GLY A 82 2.26 -1.98 2.79
N MET A 83 0.95 -1.78 2.51
CA MET A 83 0.11 -0.84 3.27
C MET A 83 -0.08 -1.34 4.71
N GLN A 84 -0.35 -2.61 4.90
CA GLN A 84 -0.55 -3.20 6.22
C GLN A 84 0.70 -3.04 7.10
N MET A 85 1.89 -3.20 6.54
CA MET A 85 3.16 -3.00 7.24
C MET A 85 3.32 -1.57 7.79
N LEU A 86 2.61 -0.56 7.25
CA LEU A 86 2.64 0.81 7.77
C LEU A 86 2.01 0.96 9.16
N ALA A 87 1.14 0.02 9.56
CA ALA A 87 0.47 -0.02 10.86
C ALA A 87 1.44 -0.26 12.02
N ARG A 88 0.93 -0.14 13.25
CA ARG A 88 1.68 -0.50 14.47
C ARG A 88 1.72 -2.00 14.70
N SER A 89 0.63 -2.70 14.36
CA SER A 89 0.44 -4.13 14.64
C SER A 89 -0.54 -4.78 13.67
N SER A 90 -0.62 -6.10 13.70
CA SER A 90 -1.57 -6.88 12.89
C SER A 90 -2.10 -8.08 13.69
N GLU A 91 -3.40 -8.35 13.57
CA GLU A 91 -4.01 -9.60 14.06
C GLU A 91 -3.52 -10.85 13.31
N GLU A 92 -2.87 -10.67 12.15
CA GLU A 92 -2.32 -11.80 11.38
C GLU A 92 -1.01 -12.33 11.98
N GLY A 93 -0.32 -11.52 12.80
CA GLY A 93 0.99 -11.87 13.31
C GLY A 93 1.27 -11.31 14.70
N ALA A 94 2.50 -11.51 15.15
CA ALA A 94 2.99 -11.04 16.45
C ALA A 94 4.09 -9.96 16.34
N LEU A 95 4.67 -9.77 15.15
CA LEU A 95 5.70 -8.76 14.94
C LEU A 95 5.08 -7.36 14.89
N PRO A 96 5.80 -6.33 15.38
CA PRO A 96 5.39 -4.96 15.19
C PRO A 96 5.48 -4.57 13.70
N GLY A 97 4.58 -3.67 13.26
CA GLY A 97 4.71 -3.02 11.97
C GLY A 97 5.73 -1.88 11.99
N LEU A 98 5.75 -1.10 10.90
CA LEU A 98 6.63 0.07 10.77
C LEU A 98 6.16 1.24 11.65
N GLY A 99 4.86 1.28 12.01
CA GLY A 99 4.29 2.33 12.84
C GLY A 99 4.31 3.73 12.20
N TRP A 100 4.40 3.81 10.88
CA TRP A 100 4.43 5.10 10.17
C TRP A 100 3.06 5.76 10.06
N ILE A 101 1.99 4.96 10.16
CA ILE A 101 0.60 5.45 10.27
C ILE A 101 -0.02 4.86 11.54
N ASP A 102 -0.71 5.68 12.31
CA ASP A 102 -1.39 5.26 13.55
C ASP A 102 -2.62 4.42 13.23
N GLY A 103 -2.50 3.13 13.44
CA GLY A 103 -3.54 2.15 13.15
C GLY A 103 -3.05 0.73 13.36
N GLU A 104 -3.95 -0.19 13.16
CA GLU A 104 -3.71 -1.63 13.27
C GLU A 104 -4.34 -2.38 12.09
N VAL A 105 -3.90 -3.58 11.85
CA VAL A 105 -4.45 -4.45 10.82
C VAL A 105 -5.33 -5.50 11.49
N ILE A 106 -6.59 -5.54 11.11
CA ILE A 106 -7.58 -6.44 11.71
C ILE A 106 -8.18 -7.40 10.69
N ARG A 107 -8.67 -8.53 11.17
CA ARG A 107 -9.31 -9.57 10.34
C ARG A 107 -10.75 -9.21 10.01
N PHE A 108 -11.19 -9.51 8.80
CA PHE A 108 -12.62 -9.51 8.52
C PHE A 108 -13.35 -10.49 9.42
N ASN A 109 -14.45 -10.02 10.05
CA ASN A 109 -15.28 -10.88 10.88
C ASN A 109 -16.18 -11.76 10.00
N PRO A 110 -15.98 -13.09 9.97
CA PRO A 110 -16.79 -13.98 9.16
C PRO A 110 -18.29 -13.95 9.52
N SER A 111 -18.63 -13.61 10.77
CA SER A 111 -20.03 -13.54 11.23
C SER A 111 -20.79 -12.35 10.64
N SER A 112 -20.08 -11.34 10.13
CA SER A 112 -20.67 -10.18 9.44
C SER A 112 -20.86 -10.44 7.94
N LEU A 113 -20.42 -11.61 7.44
CA LEU A 113 -20.52 -11.98 6.03
C LEU A 113 -21.94 -12.44 5.70
N SER A 114 -22.51 -11.93 4.61
CA SER A 114 -23.69 -12.54 4.00
C SER A 114 -23.34 -13.95 3.48
N HIS A 115 -24.35 -14.81 3.30
CA HIS A 115 -24.14 -16.19 2.82
C HIS A 115 -23.36 -16.31 1.50
N SER A 116 -23.26 -15.23 0.73
CA SER A 116 -22.55 -15.17 -0.56
C SER A 116 -21.11 -14.62 -0.49
N MET A 117 -20.72 -14.05 0.64
CA MET A 117 -19.39 -13.44 0.82
C MET A 117 -18.42 -14.42 1.47
N ARG A 118 -17.15 -14.35 1.07
CA ARG A 118 -16.08 -15.24 1.57
C ARG A 118 -14.83 -14.44 1.88
N VAL A 119 -14.06 -14.87 2.85
CA VAL A 119 -12.68 -14.40 3.06
C VAL A 119 -11.75 -15.33 2.29
N PRO A 120 -10.81 -14.82 1.48
CA PRO A 120 -10.42 -13.41 1.35
C PRO A 120 -11.40 -12.57 0.51
N HIS A 121 -11.40 -11.25 0.73
CA HIS A 121 -11.92 -10.27 -0.23
C HIS A 121 -11.06 -10.38 -1.49
N MET A 122 -11.60 -11.00 -2.53
CA MET A 122 -10.89 -11.27 -3.77
C MET A 122 -11.74 -10.86 -4.96
N GLY A 123 -11.18 -10.01 -5.82
CA GLY A 123 -11.82 -9.54 -7.04
C GLY A 123 -11.85 -8.03 -7.18
N TRP A 124 -12.65 -7.58 -8.14
CA TRP A 124 -12.84 -6.17 -8.44
C TRP A 124 -13.87 -5.55 -7.52
N ASN A 125 -13.52 -4.41 -6.91
CA ASN A 125 -14.44 -3.64 -6.10
C ASN A 125 -14.26 -2.15 -6.33
N ASN A 126 -15.33 -1.38 -6.14
CA ASN A 126 -15.32 0.06 -6.25
C ASN A 126 -14.67 0.68 -5.03
N ILE A 127 -13.99 1.81 -5.22
CA ILE A 127 -13.54 2.64 -4.11
C ILE A 127 -14.35 3.94 -4.08
N LYS A 128 -14.46 4.52 -2.89
CA LYS A 128 -15.12 5.80 -2.66
C LYS A 128 -14.13 6.74 -1.98
N PRO A 129 -13.59 7.74 -2.67
CA PRO A 129 -12.83 8.80 -2.03
C PRO A 129 -13.67 9.50 -0.96
N VAL A 130 -13.08 9.71 0.23
CA VAL A 130 -13.78 10.37 1.36
C VAL A 130 -13.28 11.80 1.58
N LYS A 131 -12.15 12.15 0.96
CA LYS A 131 -11.62 13.51 0.93
C LYS A 131 -10.75 13.74 -0.31
N LEU A 132 -10.51 15.01 -0.64
CA LEU A 132 -9.57 15.38 -1.69
C LEU A 132 -8.15 14.94 -1.34
N ASN A 133 -7.53 14.21 -2.25
CA ASN A 133 -6.14 13.77 -2.11
C ASN A 133 -5.48 13.66 -3.49
N SER A 134 -4.24 14.15 -3.61
CA SER A 134 -3.51 14.15 -4.88
C SER A 134 -3.30 12.74 -5.46
N LEU A 135 -3.16 11.71 -4.61
CA LEU A 135 -3.04 10.32 -5.04
C LEU A 135 -4.29 9.84 -5.79
N LEU A 136 -5.47 10.34 -5.41
CA LEU A 136 -6.76 9.92 -5.97
C LEU A 136 -7.29 10.86 -7.06
N LYS A 137 -6.48 11.81 -7.54
CA LYS A 137 -6.91 12.78 -8.56
C LYS A 137 -7.38 12.10 -9.85
N GLY A 138 -8.64 12.39 -10.24
CA GLY A 138 -9.27 11.80 -11.43
C GLY A 138 -9.70 10.34 -11.26
N LEU A 139 -9.92 9.93 -10.01
CA LEU A 139 -10.42 8.62 -9.61
C LEU A 139 -11.74 8.78 -8.82
N ASP A 140 -12.69 9.53 -9.40
CA ASP A 140 -13.89 9.98 -8.67
C ASP A 140 -15.13 9.13 -8.92
N PHE A 141 -15.28 8.54 -10.13
CA PHE A 141 -16.51 7.82 -10.52
C PHE A 141 -16.22 6.42 -11.08
N ASP A 142 -17.00 5.44 -10.62
CA ASP A 142 -17.00 4.03 -11.06
C ASP A 142 -15.61 3.42 -11.17
N VAL A 143 -14.72 3.82 -10.26
CA VAL A 143 -13.33 3.39 -10.23
C VAL A 143 -13.23 2.07 -9.52
N ARG A 144 -12.71 1.06 -10.20
CA ARG A 144 -12.54 -0.29 -9.68
C ARG A 144 -11.09 -0.67 -9.56
N PHE A 145 -10.77 -1.29 -8.43
CA PHE A 145 -9.46 -1.87 -8.20
C PHE A 145 -9.57 -3.35 -7.86
N TYR A 146 -8.50 -4.09 -8.10
CA TYR A 146 -8.41 -5.50 -7.74
C TYR A 146 -7.91 -5.66 -6.31
N PHE A 147 -8.68 -6.37 -5.49
CA PHE A 147 -8.39 -6.69 -4.09
C PHE A 147 -8.05 -8.18 -3.93
N LEU A 148 -7.19 -8.49 -2.98
CA LEU A 148 -6.88 -9.85 -2.55
C LEU A 148 -6.30 -9.81 -1.13
N HIS A 149 -7.17 -9.86 -0.11
CA HIS A 149 -6.74 -9.78 1.29
C HIS A 149 -7.79 -10.35 2.25
N SER A 150 -7.34 -10.83 3.42
CA SER A 150 -8.17 -11.33 4.52
C SER A 150 -8.17 -10.41 5.73
N TYR A 151 -7.28 -9.43 5.74
CA TYR A 151 -7.10 -8.44 6.79
C TYR A 151 -7.11 -7.06 6.16
N TYR A 152 -7.51 -6.03 6.92
CA TYR A 152 -7.56 -4.65 6.44
C TYR A 152 -7.02 -3.68 7.48
N PHE A 153 -6.59 -2.51 7.02
CA PHE A 153 -6.05 -1.44 7.85
C PHE A 153 -7.19 -0.69 8.56
N GLN A 154 -7.17 -0.66 9.87
CA GLN A 154 -8.02 0.19 10.70
C GLN A 154 -7.21 1.37 11.23
N SER A 155 -7.44 2.55 10.67
CA SER A 155 -6.82 3.78 11.14
C SER A 155 -7.42 4.22 12.47
N HIS A 156 -6.58 4.64 13.43
CA HIS A 156 -7.04 5.26 14.68
C HIS A 156 -7.38 6.76 14.48
N ARG A 157 -7.04 7.32 13.33
CA ARG A 157 -7.27 8.70 12.95
C ARG A 157 -8.09 8.76 11.68
N CYS A 158 -9.33 9.25 11.76
CA CYS A 158 -10.22 9.33 10.59
C CYS A 158 -9.65 10.26 9.50
N GLU A 159 -8.85 11.25 9.88
CA GLU A 159 -8.18 12.14 8.93
C GLU A 159 -7.12 11.47 8.07
N ASP A 160 -6.62 10.31 8.45
CA ASP A 160 -5.66 9.55 7.63
C ASP A 160 -6.35 8.70 6.55
N VAL A 161 -7.67 8.46 6.66
CA VAL A 161 -8.43 7.71 5.64
C VAL A 161 -8.72 8.61 4.44
N ILE A 162 -8.33 8.18 3.23
CA ILE A 162 -8.55 8.93 1.98
C ILE A 162 -9.56 8.27 1.04
N ALA A 163 -9.72 6.94 1.13
CA ALA A 163 -10.78 6.24 0.43
C ALA A 163 -11.23 5.01 1.21
N VAL A 164 -12.49 4.65 1.01
CA VAL A 164 -13.12 3.47 1.59
C VAL A 164 -13.70 2.58 0.50
N THR A 165 -13.99 1.33 0.85
CA THR A 165 -14.73 0.39 0.02
C THR A 165 -15.63 -0.46 0.92
N ASP A 166 -16.68 -1.03 0.36
CA ASP A 166 -17.59 -1.89 1.11
C ASP A 166 -17.32 -3.36 0.78
N TYR A 167 -16.99 -4.12 1.82
CA TYR A 167 -16.93 -5.59 1.82
C TYR A 167 -17.14 -6.07 3.24
N CYS A 168 -18.34 -6.55 3.55
CA CYS A 168 -18.75 -6.89 4.93
C CYS A 168 -18.79 -5.68 5.88
N GLY A 169 -19.11 -4.52 5.35
CA GLY A 169 -19.01 -3.23 5.97
C GLY A 169 -17.92 -2.36 5.33
N GLU A 170 -18.06 -1.07 5.53
CA GLU A 170 -17.11 -0.08 4.98
C GLU A 170 -15.78 -0.15 5.75
N PHE A 171 -14.66 -0.20 5.00
CA PHE A 171 -13.31 -0.15 5.57
C PHE A 171 -12.38 0.75 4.76
N ALA A 172 -11.29 1.22 5.38
CA ALA A 172 -10.27 2.03 4.74
C ALA A 172 -9.50 1.22 3.70
N CYS A 173 -9.66 1.54 2.42
CA CYS A 173 -8.92 0.92 1.33
C CYS A 173 -7.75 1.77 0.83
N ALA A 174 -7.68 3.05 1.26
CA ALA A 174 -6.52 3.91 1.04
C ALA A 174 -6.36 4.88 2.21
N VAL A 175 -5.11 5.10 2.62
CA VAL A 175 -4.72 5.97 3.74
C VAL A 175 -3.58 6.90 3.34
N ASN A 176 -3.50 8.04 4.06
CA ASN A 176 -2.39 8.98 3.92
C ASN A 176 -2.15 9.74 5.21
N SER A 177 -0.91 9.70 5.71
CA SER A 177 -0.42 10.52 6.80
C SER A 177 0.88 11.22 6.38
N GLY A 178 0.83 12.52 6.15
CA GLY A 178 1.97 13.27 5.63
C GLY A 178 2.47 12.74 4.30
N ASN A 179 3.74 12.31 4.28
CA ASN A 179 4.39 11.70 3.11
C ASN A 179 4.16 10.18 2.97
N VAL A 180 3.43 9.56 3.90
CA VAL A 180 3.17 8.11 3.90
C VAL A 180 1.78 7.83 3.33
N TYR A 181 1.72 7.03 2.28
CA TYR A 181 0.51 6.60 1.57
C TYR A 181 0.38 5.09 1.62
N GLY A 182 -0.84 4.59 1.67
CA GLY A 182 -1.12 3.16 1.59
C GLY A 182 -2.38 2.87 0.78
N VAL A 183 -2.37 1.79 0.01
CA VAL A 183 -3.55 1.27 -0.70
C VAL A 183 -3.65 -0.25 -0.50
N GLN A 184 -4.85 -0.74 -0.15
CA GLN A 184 -5.09 -2.15 0.12
C GLN A 184 -5.20 -2.98 -1.17
N PHE A 185 -5.62 -2.36 -2.23
CA PHE A 185 -5.77 -2.98 -3.55
C PHE A 185 -4.43 -3.03 -4.31
N HIS A 186 -4.45 -3.72 -5.45
CA HIS A 186 -3.30 -3.91 -6.33
C HIS A 186 -3.38 -3.00 -7.56
N PRO A 187 -2.80 -1.79 -7.56
CA PRO A 187 -2.84 -0.91 -8.72
C PRO A 187 -2.15 -1.54 -9.94
N GLU A 188 -1.11 -2.35 -9.75
CA GLU A 188 -0.41 -3.04 -10.83
C GLU A 188 -1.27 -4.09 -11.54
N LYS A 189 -2.44 -4.45 -10.96
CA LYS A 189 -3.44 -5.37 -11.54
C LYS A 189 -4.73 -4.65 -11.94
N SER A 190 -4.80 -3.33 -11.81
CA SER A 190 -6.04 -2.56 -11.89
C SER A 190 -6.16 -1.73 -13.17
N HIS A 191 -5.52 -2.18 -14.27
CA HIS A 191 -5.61 -1.58 -15.59
C HIS A 191 -5.40 -0.05 -15.57
N GLN A 192 -6.24 0.70 -16.28
CA GLN A 192 -6.14 2.16 -16.38
C GLN A 192 -6.23 2.90 -15.04
N TRP A 193 -7.03 2.39 -14.11
CA TRP A 193 -7.18 3.01 -12.78
C TRP A 193 -5.89 2.88 -11.96
N GLY A 194 -5.25 1.71 -12.04
CA GLY A 194 -3.96 1.49 -11.41
C GLY A 194 -2.85 2.33 -12.03
N ILE A 195 -2.81 2.45 -13.36
CA ILE A 195 -1.87 3.30 -14.07
C ILE A 195 -2.06 4.77 -13.64
N ARG A 196 -3.32 5.27 -13.58
CA ARG A 196 -3.61 6.62 -13.13
C ARG A 196 -3.15 6.88 -11.71
N LEU A 197 -3.42 5.96 -10.78
CA LEU A 197 -2.98 6.09 -9.38
C LEU A 197 -1.45 6.14 -9.26
N LEU A 198 -0.74 5.26 -9.96
CA LEU A 198 0.72 5.24 -9.97
C LEU A 198 1.32 6.48 -10.64
N GLU A 199 0.68 7.00 -11.69
CA GLU A 199 1.03 8.28 -12.30
C GLU A 199 0.84 9.45 -11.32
N ASN A 200 -0.27 9.47 -10.57
CA ASN A 200 -0.52 10.49 -9.56
C ASN A 200 0.56 10.43 -8.45
N PHE A 201 0.90 9.23 -7.98
CA PHE A 201 1.99 9.07 -6.99
C PHE A 201 3.31 9.63 -7.50
N ALA A 202 3.63 9.40 -8.76
CA ALA A 202 4.85 9.95 -9.36
C ALA A 202 4.89 11.49 -9.40
N LYS A 203 3.72 12.13 -9.42
CA LYS A 203 3.55 13.59 -9.51
C LYS A 203 3.44 14.30 -8.16
N LEU A 204 3.37 13.55 -7.02
CA LEU A 204 3.43 14.12 -5.67
C LEU A 204 4.80 14.80 -5.44
#